data_f14902cc94412f576f2445814f01931b
#
_entry.id   f14902cc94412f576f2445814f01931b
#
_cell.length_a   1.000
_cell.length_b   1.000
_cell.length_c   1.000
_cell.angle_alpha   90.00
_cell.angle_beta   90.00
_cell.angle_gamma   90.00
#
_symmetry.space_group_name_H-M   'P 1'
#
loop_
_entity.id
_entity.type
_entity.pdbx_description
1 polymer ?
#
loop_
_entity_poly.entity_id
_entity_poly.type
_entity_poly.pdbx_seq_one_letter_code
_entity_poly.pdbx_strand_id
1 'polypeptide(L)'
;SNSTHNTYTSKKRIKICKKKKIINSVIKIKNFYKRNFKINPQIAVLGLNPHCETTSKISEEKKEIIPAINYLKKGSIKISGPFPADTFFLKKNIKKFHVVLGMYHDQVLTPVKTLYKFKAINVTLGLPFIKVTPDHGPNYHMIGQNKSDPSSIFYAFNFLKKIK
;
A
#
# COMPACT_ATOMS: atom_id res chain seq x y z
N SER A 1 2.20 1.73 35.71
CA SER A 1 2.90 2.71 34.83
C SER A 1 2.82 2.39 33.33
N ASN A 2 1.80 1.66 32.86
CA ASN A 2 1.71 1.21 31.44
C ASN A 2 0.55 1.84 30.63
N SER A 3 -0.14 2.87 31.16
CA SER A 3 -1.31 3.43 30.46
C SER A 3 -1.02 4.64 29.55
N THR A 4 0.12 5.31 29.70
CA THR A 4 0.44 6.52 28.94
C THR A 4 1.00 6.26 27.54
N HIS A 5 1.63 5.11 27.30
CA HIS A 5 2.18 4.76 25.98
C HIS A 5 1.08 4.41 24.95
N ASN A 6 -0.04 3.87 25.40
CA ASN A 6 -1.11 3.42 24.52
C ASN A 6 -1.99 4.56 23.97
N THR A 7 -2.15 5.65 24.73
CA THR A 7 -2.97 6.80 24.30
C THR A 7 -2.28 7.68 23.25
N TYR A 8 -0.95 7.81 23.30
CA TYR A 8 -0.22 8.61 22.30
C TYR A 8 -0.16 7.91 20.93
N THR A 9 -0.02 6.58 20.92
CA THR A 9 -0.02 5.77 19.70
C THR A 9 -1.39 5.78 19.01
N SER A 10 -2.50 5.75 19.77
CA SER A 10 -3.85 5.73 19.19
C SER A 10 -4.22 7.06 18.52
N LYS A 11 -3.92 8.21 19.14
CA LYS A 11 -4.17 9.53 18.54
C LYS A 11 -3.37 9.76 17.25
N LYS A 12 -2.13 9.27 17.16
CA LYS A 12 -1.29 9.37 15.95
C LYS A 12 -1.79 8.44 14.83
N ARG A 13 -2.28 7.26 15.16
CA ARG A 13 -2.90 6.31 14.21
C ARG A 13 -4.15 6.89 13.56
N ILE A 14 -5.05 7.49 14.34
CA ILE A 14 -6.28 8.13 13.83
C ILE A 14 -5.96 9.27 12.83
N LYS A 15 -4.86 10.00 13.02
CA LYS A 15 -4.41 11.03 12.05
C LYS A 15 -3.93 10.47 10.70
N ILE A 16 -3.43 9.25 10.67
CA ILE A 16 -2.87 8.61 9.47
C ILE A 16 -3.98 7.97 8.62
N CYS A 17 -4.92 7.27 9.26
CA CYS A 17 -5.98 6.49 8.63
C CYS A 17 -7.29 7.29 8.53
N LYS A 18 -7.33 8.37 7.73
CA LYS A 18 -8.57 9.15 7.51
C LYS A 18 -9.29 8.68 6.26
N LYS A 19 -10.63 8.53 6.35
CA LYS A 19 -11.54 8.22 5.22
C LYS A 19 -11.19 9.00 3.95
N LYS A 20 -11.00 10.33 4.05
CA LYS A 20 -10.66 11.19 2.91
C LYS A 20 -9.32 10.80 2.26
N LYS A 21 -8.30 10.42 3.04
CA LYS A 21 -7.01 9.97 2.51
C LYS A 21 -7.13 8.65 1.78
N ILE A 22 -7.88 7.69 2.32
CA ILE A 22 -8.14 6.39 1.69
C ILE A 22 -8.82 6.61 0.33
N ILE A 23 -9.91 7.40 0.30
CA ILE A 23 -10.65 7.71 -0.91
C ILE A 23 -9.73 8.35 -1.97
N ASN A 24 -8.98 9.39 -1.61
CA ASN A 24 -8.08 10.08 -2.53
C ASN A 24 -6.98 9.14 -3.07
N SER A 25 -6.41 8.28 -2.23
CA SER A 25 -5.40 7.30 -2.65
C SER A 25 -5.97 6.31 -3.66
N VAL A 26 -7.14 5.76 -3.39
CA VAL A 26 -7.81 4.81 -4.29
C VAL A 26 -8.16 5.45 -5.64
N ILE A 27 -8.65 6.69 -5.63
CA ILE A 27 -8.95 7.42 -6.87
C ILE A 27 -7.68 7.64 -7.70
N LYS A 28 -6.57 8.06 -7.08
CA LYS A 28 -5.28 8.23 -7.77
C LYS A 28 -4.79 6.91 -8.38
N ILE A 29 -4.87 5.82 -7.62
CA ILE A 29 -4.49 4.47 -8.08
C ILE A 29 -5.36 4.04 -9.26
N LYS A 30 -6.70 4.15 -9.14
CA LYS A 30 -7.63 3.82 -10.23
C LYS A 30 -7.30 4.59 -11.51
N ASN A 31 -7.09 5.91 -11.39
CA ASN A 31 -6.78 6.77 -12.53
C ASN A 31 -5.44 6.39 -13.17
N PHE A 32 -4.43 6.09 -12.37
CA PHE A 32 -3.14 5.61 -12.84
C PHE A 32 -3.27 4.30 -13.64
N TYR A 33 -3.97 3.32 -13.11
CA TYR A 33 -4.21 2.04 -13.79
C TYR A 33 -5.03 2.19 -15.08
N LYS A 34 -6.10 3.01 -15.03
CA LYS A 34 -6.91 3.29 -16.22
C LYS A 34 -6.10 3.97 -17.31
N ARG A 35 -5.28 4.97 -16.95
CA ARG A 35 -4.48 5.74 -17.91
C ARG A 35 -3.38 4.89 -18.56
N ASN A 36 -2.62 4.15 -17.78
CA ASN A 36 -1.39 3.49 -18.23
C ASN A 36 -1.60 2.04 -18.67
N PHE A 37 -2.55 1.32 -18.08
CA PHE A 37 -2.77 -0.11 -18.35
C PHE A 37 -4.14 -0.40 -18.97
N LYS A 38 -5.05 0.58 -19.07
CA LYS A 38 -6.42 0.43 -19.61
C LYS A 38 -7.28 -0.57 -18.83
N ILE A 39 -6.98 -0.83 -17.58
CA ILE A 39 -7.73 -1.75 -16.71
C ILE A 39 -8.38 -1.01 -15.54
N ASN A 40 -9.49 -1.58 -15.05
CA ASN A 40 -10.10 -1.17 -13.78
C ASN A 40 -9.60 -2.10 -12.67
N PRO A 41 -8.66 -1.65 -11.80
CA PRO A 41 -7.99 -2.53 -10.88
C PRO A 41 -8.92 -3.06 -9.79
N GLN A 42 -8.73 -4.31 -9.39
CA GLN A 42 -9.30 -4.85 -8.15
C GLN A 42 -8.39 -4.46 -6.99
N ILE A 43 -8.94 -3.75 -6.01
CA ILE A 43 -8.18 -3.15 -4.90
C ILE A 43 -8.58 -3.84 -3.60
N ALA A 44 -7.59 -4.39 -2.90
CA ALA A 44 -7.74 -4.84 -1.52
C ALA A 44 -7.32 -3.74 -0.57
N VAL A 45 -8.07 -3.52 0.50
CA VAL A 45 -7.73 -2.59 1.58
C VAL A 45 -7.45 -3.40 2.83
N LEU A 46 -6.29 -3.18 3.45
CA LEU A 46 -5.96 -3.80 4.72
C LEU A 46 -6.56 -3.02 5.89
N GLY A 47 -6.83 -3.70 6.99
CA GLY A 47 -7.17 -3.03 8.25
C GLY A 47 -5.96 -2.34 8.86
N LEU A 48 -6.18 -1.40 9.76
CA LEU A 48 -5.11 -0.83 10.56
C LEU A 48 -4.73 -1.79 11.70
N ASN A 49 -5.74 -2.40 12.32
CA ASN A 49 -5.57 -3.50 13.26
C ASN A 49 -5.20 -4.79 12.51
N PRO A 50 -4.18 -5.55 12.96
CA PRO A 50 -3.75 -6.78 12.29
C PRO A 50 -4.86 -7.79 12.00
N HIS A 51 -5.83 -7.89 12.92
CA HIS A 51 -6.96 -8.83 12.81
C HIS A 51 -8.25 -8.19 12.31
N CYS A 52 -8.23 -6.92 11.90
CA CYS A 52 -9.43 -6.16 11.47
C CYS A 52 -10.55 -6.15 12.51
N GLU A 53 -10.20 -6.14 13.79
CA GLU A 53 -11.17 -6.19 14.87
C GLU A 53 -12.06 -4.95 14.87
N THR A 54 -13.36 -5.19 14.91
CA THR A 54 -14.39 -4.13 14.90
C THR A 54 -15.22 -4.07 16.18
N THR A 55 -14.89 -4.85 17.19
CA THR A 55 -15.65 -4.92 18.46
C THR A 55 -15.53 -3.60 19.25
N SER A 56 -14.36 -2.96 19.22
CA SER A 56 -14.14 -1.70 19.90
C SER A 56 -14.96 -0.56 19.29
N LYS A 57 -15.54 0.30 20.15
CA LYS A 57 -16.20 1.55 19.73
C LYS A 57 -15.23 2.56 19.08
N ILE A 58 -13.92 2.38 19.28
CA ILE A 58 -12.85 3.27 18.80
C ILE A 58 -12.10 2.67 17.60
N SER A 59 -12.62 1.62 16.99
CA SER A 59 -11.99 0.95 15.84
C SER A 59 -11.91 1.91 14.64
N GLU A 60 -10.72 2.09 14.12
CA GLU A 60 -10.45 2.83 12.88
C GLU A 60 -11.11 2.16 11.68
N GLU A 61 -11.26 0.85 11.72
CA GLU A 61 -11.98 0.07 10.71
C GLU A 61 -13.42 0.56 10.60
N LYS A 62 -14.14 0.70 11.71
CA LYS A 62 -15.53 1.20 11.73
C LYS A 62 -15.65 2.67 11.37
N LYS A 63 -14.74 3.51 11.89
CA LYS A 63 -14.85 4.97 11.75
C LYS A 63 -14.35 5.50 10.43
N GLU A 64 -13.34 4.88 9.85
CA GLU A 64 -12.62 5.44 8.69
C GLU A 64 -12.57 4.47 7.50
N ILE A 65 -12.16 3.21 7.69
CA ILE A 65 -11.84 2.30 6.59
C ILE A 65 -13.12 1.78 5.93
N ILE A 66 -14.05 1.21 6.70
CA ILE A 66 -15.32 0.67 6.18
C ILE A 66 -16.15 1.76 5.51
N PRO A 67 -16.32 2.96 6.10
CA PRO A 67 -17.01 4.06 5.42
C PRO A 67 -16.34 4.53 4.14
N ALA A 68 -14.99 4.47 4.05
CA ALA A 68 -14.28 4.78 2.82
C ALA A 68 -14.56 3.74 1.73
N ILE A 69 -14.48 2.46 2.07
CA ILE A 69 -14.75 1.35 1.15
C ILE A 69 -16.19 1.42 0.63
N ASN A 70 -17.17 1.65 1.52
CA ASN A 70 -18.57 1.73 1.14
C ASN A 70 -18.85 2.92 0.21
N TYR A 71 -18.23 4.07 0.46
CA TYR A 71 -18.31 5.22 -0.43
C TYR A 71 -17.74 4.91 -1.82
N LEU A 72 -16.58 4.27 -1.89
CA LEU A 72 -15.90 3.93 -3.14
C LEU A 72 -16.66 2.86 -3.95
N LYS A 73 -17.29 1.89 -3.29
CA LYS A 73 -18.15 0.89 -3.93
C LYS A 73 -19.34 1.54 -4.65
N LYS A 74 -19.98 2.55 -4.05
CA LYS A 74 -21.07 3.32 -4.69
C LYS A 74 -20.62 3.99 -5.99
N GLY A 75 -19.34 4.38 -6.10
CA GLY A 75 -18.70 4.91 -7.31
C GLY A 75 -18.20 3.85 -8.30
N SER A 76 -18.72 2.61 -8.26
CA SER A 76 -18.36 1.49 -9.15
C SER A 76 -16.87 1.16 -9.15
N ILE A 77 -16.19 1.35 -8.02
CA ILE A 77 -14.79 0.95 -7.85
C ILE A 77 -14.73 -0.49 -7.33
N LYS A 78 -13.94 -1.33 -7.99
CA LYS A 78 -13.71 -2.72 -7.56
C LYS A 78 -12.79 -2.74 -6.34
N ILE A 79 -13.37 -2.61 -5.16
CA ILE A 79 -12.65 -2.53 -3.88
C ILE A 79 -13.25 -3.48 -2.86
N SER A 80 -12.41 -4.11 -2.06
CA SER A 80 -12.80 -5.05 -0.99
C SER A 80 -11.94 -4.87 0.25
N GLY A 81 -12.45 -5.28 1.39
CA GLY A 81 -11.80 -5.18 2.69
C GLY A 81 -12.74 -4.63 3.77
N PRO A 82 -12.21 -4.27 4.96
CA PRO A 82 -10.81 -4.44 5.33
C PRO A 82 -10.42 -5.91 5.49
N PHE A 83 -9.17 -6.24 5.15
CA PHE A 83 -8.60 -7.57 5.33
C PHE A 83 -7.56 -7.59 6.44
N PRO A 84 -7.43 -8.69 7.21
CA PRO A 84 -6.36 -8.87 8.17
C PRO A 84 -5.00 -8.89 7.47
N ALA A 85 -4.06 -8.06 7.95
CA ALA A 85 -2.75 -7.92 7.30
C ALA A 85 -1.84 -9.14 7.51
N ASP A 86 -2.00 -9.84 8.61
CA ASP A 86 -1.20 -11.02 8.99
C ASP A 86 -1.41 -12.22 8.05
N THR A 87 -2.63 -12.39 7.54
CA THR A 87 -3.00 -13.52 6.68
C THR A 87 -3.20 -13.15 5.22
N PHE A 88 -3.31 -11.86 4.90
CA PHE A 88 -3.62 -11.40 3.54
C PHE A 88 -2.57 -11.79 2.50
N PHE A 89 -1.29 -11.72 2.87
CA PHE A 89 -0.17 -11.97 1.95
C PHE A 89 0.10 -13.45 1.65
N LEU A 90 -0.74 -14.36 2.12
CA LEU A 90 -0.70 -15.74 1.66
C LEU A 90 -1.00 -15.82 0.16
N LYS A 91 -0.21 -16.61 -0.59
CA LYS A 91 -0.22 -16.67 -2.08
C LYS A 91 -1.61 -16.76 -2.71
N LYS A 92 -2.56 -17.43 -2.06
CA LYS A 92 -3.94 -17.61 -2.56
C LYS A 92 -4.73 -16.29 -2.62
N ASN A 93 -4.47 -15.37 -1.69
CA ASN A 93 -5.23 -14.11 -1.57
C ASN A 93 -4.68 -13.03 -2.49
N ILE A 94 -3.35 -12.89 -2.56
CA ILE A 94 -2.70 -11.83 -3.36
C ILE A 94 -3.09 -11.92 -4.84
N LYS A 95 -3.19 -13.13 -5.40
CA LYS A 95 -3.48 -13.34 -6.82
C LYS A 95 -4.84 -12.79 -7.29
N LYS A 96 -5.76 -12.51 -6.37
CA LYS A 96 -7.09 -12.01 -6.68
C LYS A 96 -7.13 -10.49 -6.90
N PHE A 97 -6.08 -9.78 -6.53
CA PHE A 97 -6.05 -8.32 -6.51
C PHE A 97 -4.89 -7.77 -7.34
N HIS A 98 -5.16 -6.63 -7.98
CA HIS A 98 -4.13 -5.88 -8.71
C HIS A 98 -3.37 -4.94 -7.76
N VAL A 99 -4.02 -4.51 -6.68
CA VAL A 99 -3.50 -3.53 -5.73
C VAL A 99 -3.86 -3.93 -4.31
N VAL A 100 -2.91 -3.76 -3.40
CA VAL A 100 -3.09 -3.88 -1.95
C VAL A 100 -2.81 -2.52 -1.32
N LEU A 101 -3.82 -1.92 -0.72
CA LEU A 101 -3.70 -0.64 -0.01
C LEU A 101 -3.47 -0.91 1.48
N GLY A 102 -2.26 -0.64 1.95
CA GLY A 102 -1.92 -0.67 3.37
C GLY A 102 -2.19 0.67 4.05
N MET A 103 -2.37 0.62 5.36
CA MET A 103 -2.62 1.79 6.18
C MET A 103 -1.34 2.48 6.64
N TYR A 104 -0.23 1.76 6.64
CA TYR A 104 1.11 2.27 6.96
C TYR A 104 2.18 1.52 6.16
N HIS A 105 3.35 2.14 6.08
CA HIS A 105 4.45 1.72 5.21
C HIS A 105 4.84 0.24 5.37
N ASP A 106 5.19 -0.18 6.58
CA ASP A 106 5.75 -1.51 6.82
C ASP A 106 4.72 -2.64 6.65
N GLN A 107 3.41 -2.31 6.74
CA GLN A 107 2.34 -3.28 6.55
C GLN A 107 2.37 -3.95 5.17
N VAL A 108 2.80 -3.22 4.14
CA VAL A 108 2.89 -3.71 2.76
C VAL A 108 4.32 -3.90 2.30
N LEU A 109 5.25 -3.06 2.76
CA LEU A 109 6.62 -3.13 2.26
C LEU A 109 7.38 -4.35 2.78
N THR A 110 7.19 -4.71 4.04
CA THR A 110 7.80 -5.92 4.62
C THR A 110 7.43 -7.19 3.83
N PRO A 111 6.13 -7.53 3.61
CA PRO A 111 5.79 -8.69 2.80
C PRO A 111 6.22 -8.56 1.33
N VAL A 112 6.18 -7.36 0.74
CA VAL A 112 6.66 -7.16 -0.63
C VAL A 112 8.15 -7.45 -0.74
N LYS A 113 8.97 -6.98 0.19
CA LYS A 113 10.41 -7.27 0.21
C LYS A 113 10.71 -8.75 0.42
N THR A 114 9.96 -9.39 1.31
CA THR A 114 10.10 -10.83 1.56
C THR A 114 9.77 -11.67 0.31
N LEU A 115 8.71 -11.30 -0.42
CA LEU A 115 8.24 -12.05 -1.58
C LEU A 115 9.02 -11.75 -2.86
N TYR A 116 9.40 -10.48 -3.09
CA TYR A 116 9.93 -10.00 -4.37
C TYR A 116 11.37 -9.53 -4.31
N LYS A 117 11.97 -9.43 -3.10
CA LYS A 117 13.38 -9.05 -2.89
C LYS A 117 13.73 -7.75 -3.65
N PHE A 118 14.80 -7.75 -4.45
CA PHE A 118 15.25 -6.61 -5.24
C PHE A 118 14.44 -6.32 -6.52
N LYS A 119 13.38 -7.09 -6.79
CA LYS A 119 12.47 -6.84 -7.94
C LYS A 119 11.46 -5.71 -7.66
N ALA A 120 11.36 -5.25 -6.43
CA ALA A 120 10.47 -4.15 -6.05
C ALA A 120 10.99 -2.81 -6.57
N ILE A 121 10.05 -1.96 -7.00
CA ILE A 121 10.28 -0.58 -7.42
C ILE A 121 9.34 0.35 -6.67
N ASN A 122 9.72 1.61 -6.53
CA ASN A 122 8.88 2.64 -5.94
C ASN A 122 8.34 3.58 -7.03
N VAL A 123 7.02 3.72 -7.11
CA VAL A 123 6.33 4.61 -8.06
C VAL A 123 5.55 5.67 -7.29
N THR A 124 5.90 6.94 -7.47
CA THR A 124 5.19 8.05 -6.81
C THR A 124 4.01 8.51 -7.66
N LEU A 125 2.80 8.40 -7.12
CA LEU A 125 1.58 8.83 -7.78
C LEU A 125 1.14 10.23 -7.34
N GLY A 126 0.57 10.98 -8.28
CA GLY A 126 0.00 12.32 -8.02
C GLY A 126 0.94 13.49 -8.30
N LEU A 127 2.08 13.23 -8.89
CA LEU A 127 2.95 14.24 -9.50
C LEU A 127 2.53 14.51 -10.96
N PRO A 128 2.85 15.68 -11.53
CA PRO A 128 2.59 15.98 -12.95
C PRO A 128 3.48 15.16 -13.90
N PHE A 129 4.46 14.46 -13.39
CA PHE A 129 5.36 13.56 -14.10
C PHE A 129 5.42 12.19 -13.41
N ILE A 130 5.92 11.18 -14.10
CA ILE A 130 6.11 9.85 -13.55
C ILE A 130 7.45 9.76 -12.85
N LYS A 131 7.44 9.50 -11.54
CA LYS A 131 8.63 9.26 -10.73
C LYS A 131 8.70 7.78 -10.35
N VAL A 132 9.73 7.11 -10.84
CA VAL A 132 10.05 5.72 -10.51
C VAL A 132 11.46 5.67 -9.94
N THR A 133 11.65 4.93 -8.86
CA THR A 133 12.97 4.71 -8.26
C THR A 133 13.12 3.23 -7.87
N PRO A 134 14.34 2.72 -7.78
CA PRO A 134 14.60 1.49 -7.07
C PRO A 134 14.04 1.56 -5.65
N ASP A 135 13.59 0.44 -5.14
CA ASP A 135 13.02 0.35 -3.79
C ASP A 135 14.05 -0.20 -2.80
N HIS A 136 15.19 0.50 -2.70
CA HIS A 136 16.22 0.24 -1.70
C HIS A 136 16.86 1.56 -1.26
N GLY A 137 17.35 1.59 -0.01
CA GLY A 137 18.11 2.71 0.53
C GLY A 137 19.54 2.73 0.01
N PRO A 138 20.29 3.81 0.31
CA PRO A 138 21.72 3.88 0.02
C PRO A 138 22.47 2.79 0.82
N ASN A 139 23.27 1.99 0.12
CA ASN A 139 24.06 0.94 0.72
C ASN A 139 25.54 1.37 0.81
N TYR A 140 25.84 2.22 1.78
CA TYR A 140 27.16 2.79 1.97
C TYR A 140 28.27 1.72 2.13
N HIS A 141 27.92 0.55 2.69
CA HIS A 141 28.88 -0.54 2.89
C HIS A 141 29.34 -1.21 1.58
N MET A 142 28.63 -0.97 0.46
CA MET A 142 28.99 -1.55 -0.84
C MET A 142 29.74 -0.59 -1.76
N ILE A 143 29.99 0.64 -1.32
CA ILE A 143 30.70 1.64 -2.14
C ILE A 143 32.11 1.10 -2.46
N GLY A 144 32.48 1.12 -3.74
CA GLY A 144 33.77 0.66 -4.23
C GLY A 144 33.95 -0.86 -4.31
N GLN A 145 32.99 -1.68 -3.85
CA GLN A 145 33.13 -3.14 -3.83
C GLN A 145 32.64 -3.85 -5.10
N ASN A 146 31.97 -3.14 -6.01
CA ASN A 146 31.36 -3.69 -7.24
C ASN A 146 30.45 -4.91 -7.01
N LYS A 147 29.73 -4.93 -5.88
CA LYS A 147 28.83 -6.03 -5.45
C LYS A 147 27.34 -5.66 -5.45
N SER A 148 27.00 -4.46 -5.91
CA SER A 148 25.61 -3.99 -5.91
C SER A 148 24.75 -4.78 -6.88
N ASP A 149 23.54 -5.14 -6.45
CA ASP A 149 22.54 -5.78 -7.32
C ASP A 149 21.77 -4.72 -8.13
N PRO A 150 21.96 -4.63 -9.46
CA PRO A 150 21.30 -3.63 -10.30
C PRO A 150 19.86 -4.01 -10.67
N SER A 151 19.34 -5.15 -10.23
CA SER A 151 18.03 -5.68 -10.64
C SER A 151 16.91 -4.65 -10.48
N SER A 152 16.86 -3.93 -9.36
CA SER A 152 15.79 -2.96 -9.09
C SER A 152 15.77 -1.81 -10.11
N ILE A 153 16.92 -1.35 -10.59
CA ILE A 153 17.04 -0.34 -11.65
C ILE A 153 16.49 -0.88 -12.99
N PHE A 154 16.85 -2.11 -13.36
CA PHE A 154 16.33 -2.74 -14.59
C PHE A 154 14.80 -2.92 -14.51
N TYR A 155 14.25 -3.30 -13.35
CA TYR A 155 12.80 -3.38 -13.16
C TYR A 155 12.13 -1.99 -13.29
N ALA A 156 12.76 -0.92 -12.78
CA ALA A 156 12.28 0.45 -12.93
C ALA A 156 12.23 0.88 -14.41
N PHE A 157 13.29 0.65 -15.18
CA PHE A 157 13.31 0.92 -16.63
C PHE A 157 12.28 0.09 -17.41
N ASN A 158 12.16 -1.20 -17.11
CA ASN A 158 11.17 -2.06 -17.74
C ASN A 158 9.74 -1.65 -17.43
N PHE A 159 9.49 -1.13 -16.23
CA PHE A 159 8.20 -0.55 -15.87
C PHE A 159 7.91 0.71 -16.69
N LEU A 160 8.88 1.64 -16.81
CA LEU A 160 8.72 2.87 -17.59
C LEU A 160 8.41 2.58 -19.07
N LYS A 161 8.98 1.54 -19.65
CA LYS A 161 8.66 1.11 -21.04
C LYS A 161 7.22 0.63 -21.22
N LYS A 162 6.55 0.18 -20.14
CA LYS A 162 5.18 -0.37 -20.18
C LYS A 162 4.10 0.70 -19.95
N ILE A 163 4.46 1.84 -19.42
CA ILE A 163 3.53 2.94 -19.15
C ILE A 163 3.60 3.98 -20.26
N LYS A 164 2.42 4.53 -20.62
CA LYS A 164 2.25 5.53 -21.68
C LYS A 164 2.04 6.92 -21.09
#